data_4970efe2376b0082a78db6eb9a7cc6d8
#
_entry.id   4970efe2376b0082a78db6eb9a7cc6d8
#
_cell.length_a   1.000
_cell.length_b   1.000
_cell.length_c   1.000
_cell.angle_alpha   90.00
_cell.angle_beta   90.00
_cell.angle_gamma   90.00
#
_symmetry.space_group_name_H-M   'P 1'
#
loop_
_entity.id
_entity.type
_entity.pdbx_description
1 polymer ?
#
loop_
_entity_poly.entity_id
_entity_poly.type
_entity_poly.pdbx_seq_one_letter_code
_entity_poly.pdbx_strand_id
1 'polypeptide(L)'
;MCAYAEFAAGKLVHDGMNATKEKNGTYVKFIPDENLFVGYNYNIEFVESMIKNYSYLKKGLTLNLNGTAYKSENGLLDLINEKMSEEPFYAPIHIAGEDIEIVITHGSSYGENITSFVNGQNTRDGGTHLAAMREAISKTLKEFYKTFAKKDFAPEDIRQG
;
A
#
# COMPACT_ATOMS: atom_id res chain seq x y z
N MET A 1 -32.55 5.34 -5.92
CA MET A 1 -32.41 6.75 -6.27
C MET A 1 -30.95 6.99 -6.58
N CYS A 2 -30.63 7.70 -7.66
CA CYS A 2 -29.28 8.10 -8.06
C CYS A 2 -29.26 9.64 -8.07
N ALA A 3 -28.37 10.25 -7.28
CA ALA A 3 -28.04 11.66 -7.38
C ALA A 3 -26.87 11.84 -8.34
N TYR A 4 -26.90 12.88 -9.17
CA TYR A 4 -25.81 13.21 -10.08
C TYR A 4 -25.51 14.69 -10.08
N ALA A 5 -24.25 15.03 -10.39
CA ALA A 5 -23.81 16.40 -10.60
C ALA A 5 -22.75 16.44 -11.70
N GLU A 6 -22.88 17.39 -12.61
CA GLU A 6 -21.92 17.62 -13.71
C GLU A 6 -21.26 18.97 -13.56
N PHE A 7 -19.96 19.02 -13.75
CA PHE A 7 -19.17 20.25 -13.62
C PHE A 7 -18.39 20.50 -14.92
N ALA A 8 -18.26 21.76 -15.29
CA ALA A 8 -17.39 22.23 -16.36
C ALA A 8 -16.53 23.40 -15.84
N ALA A 9 -15.20 23.29 -16.00
CA ALA A 9 -14.24 24.28 -15.48
C ALA A 9 -14.48 24.67 -14.01
N GLY A 10 -14.81 23.69 -13.17
CA GLY A 10 -15.08 23.88 -11.74
C GLY A 10 -16.46 24.47 -11.39
N LYS A 11 -17.31 24.72 -12.38
CA LYS A 11 -18.67 25.25 -12.15
C LYS A 11 -19.69 24.13 -12.33
N LEU A 12 -20.66 24.06 -11.43
CA LEU A 12 -21.81 23.15 -11.56
C LEU A 12 -22.63 23.55 -12.80
N VAL A 13 -22.87 22.60 -13.70
CA VAL A 13 -23.64 22.80 -14.92
C VAL A 13 -25.01 22.14 -14.83
N HIS A 14 -25.01 20.88 -14.34
CA HIS A 14 -26.25 20.11 -14.14
C HIS A 14 -26.17 19.32 -12.84
N ASP A 15 -27.28 19.21 -12.16
CA ASP A 15 -27.47 18.30 -11.03
C ASP A 15 -28.91 17.79 -10.98
N GLY A 16 -29.13 16.71 -10.24
CA GLY A 16 -30.46 16.17 -10.07
C GLY A 16 -30.49 14.81 -9.39
N MET A 17 -31.69 14.24 -9.33
CA MET A 17 -31.96 12.93 -8.78
C MET A 17 -32.89 12.14 -9.69
N ASN A 18 -32.49 10.89 -10.02
CA ASN A 18 -33.28 10.00 -10.83
C ASN A 18 -33.57 8.68 -10.11
N ALA A 19 -34.70 8.06 -10.43
CA ALA A 19 -34.97 6.70 -10.00
C ALA A 19 -34.02 5.73 -10.74
N THR A 20 -33.40 4.82 -10.00
CA THR A 20 -32.54 3.78 -10.57
C THR A 20 -32.81 2.44 -9.95
N LYS A 21 -32.55 1.36 -10.70
CA LYS A 21 -32.51 -0.04 -10.25
C LYS A 21 -31.09 -0.56 -10.03
N GLU A 22 -30.09 0.29 -10.23
CA GLU A 22 -28.70 -0.06 -10.02
C GLU A 22 -28.40 -0.32 -8.54
N LYS A 23 -27.40 -1.15 -8.29
CA LYS A 23 -26.89 -1.40 -6.94
C LYS A 23 -26.24 -0.13 -6.38
N ASN A 24 -26.17 -0.05 -5.05
CA ASN A 24 -25.46 1.03 -4.39
C ASN A 24 -24.01 1.13 -4.87
N GLY A 25 -23.61 2.33 -5.23
CA GLY A 25 -22.26 2.60 -5.74
C GLY A 25 -22.09 4.08 -6.08
N THR A 26 -20.88 4.42 -6.49
CA THR A 26 -20.52 5.76 -6.96
C THR A 26 -19.88 5.63 -8.34
N TYR A 27 -20.33 6.45 -9.26
CA TYR A 27 -19.70 6.59 -10.59
C TYR A 27 -19.07 7.97 -10.68
N VAL A 28 -17.81 8.02 -11.08
CA VAL A 28 -17.08 9.27 -11.32
C VAL A 28 -16.45 9.18 -12.71
N LYS A 29 -16.66 10.23 -13.51
CA LYS A 29 -16.01 10.42 -14.79
C LYS A 29 -15.44 11.82 -14.85
N PHE A 30 -14.18 11.97 -15.24
CA PHE A 30 -13.58 13.27 -15.44
C PHE A 30 -12.67 13.27 -16.68
N ILE A 31 -12.51 14.46 -17.27
CA ILE A 31 -11.58 14.73 -18.34
C ILE A 31 -10.73 15.90 -17.87
N PRO A 32 -9.39 15.78 -17.80
CA PRO A 32 -8.51 16.88 -17.44
C PRO A 32 -8.68 18.05 -18.43
N ASP A 33 -8.66 19.29 -17.92
CA ASP A 33 -8.70 20.48 -18.74
C ASP A 33 -7.38 20.63 -19.51
N GLU A 34 -7.45 20.59 -20.85
CA GLU A 34 -6.28 20.67 -21.72
C GLU A 34 -5.52 22.01 -21.62
N ASN A 35 -6.20 23.09 -21.19
CA ASN A 35 -5.53 24.36 -20.95
C ASN A 35 -4.67 24.38 -19.69
N LEU A 36 -5.03 23.55 -18.69
CA LEU A 36 -4.28 23.40 -17.44
C LEU A 36 -3.29 22.24 -17.51
N PHE A 37 -3.65 21.16 -18.21
CA PHE A 37 -2.89 19.91 -18.31
C PHE A 37 -2.53 19.61 -19.76
N VAL A 38 -1.71 20.48 -20.35
CA VAL A 38 -1.32 20.37 -21.77
C VAL A 38 -0.63 19.02 -22.03
N GLY A 39 -1.15 18.28 -22.99
CA GLY A 39 -0.58 16.98 -23.39
C GLY A 39 -0.71 15.89 -22.33
N TYR A 40 -1.65 16.01 -21.40
CA TYR A 40 -1.85 15.03 -20.34
C TYR A 40 -2.25 13.67 -20.88
N ASN A 41 -1.51 12.65 -20.45
CA ASN A 41 -1.81 11.24 -20.69
C ASN A 41 -1.70 10.46 -19.39
N TYR A 42 -2.60 9.50 -19.17
CA TYR A 42 -2.51 8.58 -18.04
C TYR A 42 -1.35 7.61 -18.26
N ASN A 43 -0.42 7.56 -17.32
CA ASN A 43 0.57 6.50 -17.27
C ASN A 43 -0.09 5.26 -16.64
N ILE A 44 -0.37 4.26 -17.49
CA ILE A 44 -1.06 3.04 -17.07
C ILE A 44 -0.26 2.26 -16.03
N GLU A 45 1.06 2.25 -16.12
CA GLU A 45 1.92 1.56 -15.14
C GLU A 45 1.77 2.14 -13.73
N PHE A 46 1.67 3.47 -13.61
CA PHE A 46 1.39 4.10 -12.32
C PHE A 46 0.00 3.76 -11.78
N VAL A 47 -1.01 3.80 -12.63
CA VAL A 47 -2.38 3.44 -12.25
C VAL A 47 -2.44 1.98 -11.80
N GLU A 48 -1.82 1.07 -12.54
CA GLU A 48 -1.75 -0.35 -12.20
C GLU A 48 -1.04 -0.58 -10.87
N SER A 49 0.12 0.05 -10.66
CA SER A 49 0.86 -0.03 -9.39
C SER A 49 0.05 0.48 -8.20
N MET A 50 -0.69 1.58 -8.36
CA MET A 50 -1.59 2.09 -7.32
C MET A 50 -2.73 1.10 -7.02
N ILE A 51 -3.36 0.55 -8.04
CA ILE A 51 -4.45 -0.43 -7.89
C ILE A 51 -3.96 -1.69 -7.19
N LYS A 52 -2.80 -2.21 -7.57
CA LYS A 52 -2.16 -3.34 -6.89
C LYS A 52 -1.92 -3.03 -5.41
N ASN A 53 -1.33 -1.89 -5.09
CA ASN A 53 -1.11 -1.48 -3.70
C ASN A 53 -2.42 -1.44 -2.90
N TYR A 54 -3.48 -0.86 -3.46
CA TYR A 54 -4.79 -0.85 -2.78
C TYR A 54 -5.38 -2.24 -2.60
N SER A 55 -5.19 -3.17 -3.54
CA SER A 55 -5.66 -4.55 -3.39
C SER A 55 -4.94 -5.27 -2.24
N TYR A 56 -3.65 -5.01 -2.02
CA TYR A 56 -2.89 -5.54 -0.88
C TYR A 56 -3.28 -4.92 0.46
N LEU A 57 -3.58 -3.61 0.48
CA LEU A 57 -3.97 -2.92 1.71
C LEU A 57 -5.42 -3.19 2.14
N LYS A 58 -6.26 -3.72 1.24
CA LYS A 58 -7.67 -4.06 1.50
C LYS A 58 -7.99 -5.46 1.03
N LYS A 59 -7.69 -6.44 1.90
CA LYS A 59 -7.96 -7.87 1.66
C LYS A 59 -9.39 -8.11 1.18
N GLY A 60 -9.55 -8.91 0.15
CA GLY A 60 -10.84 -9.25 -0.41
C GLY A 60 -11.49 -8.20 -1.30
N LEU A 61 -10.93 -6.97 -1.37
CA LEU A 61 -11.39 -5.96 -2.33
C LEU A 61 -10.95 -6.34 -3.74
N THR A 62 -11.91 -6.36 -4.67
CA THR A 62 -11.62 -6.53 -6.09
C THR A 62 -11.65 -5.18 -6.80
N LEU A 63 -10.56 -4.81 -7.42
CA LEU A 63 -10.42 -3.60 -8.24
C LEU A 63 -10.27 -4.01 -9.70
N ASN A 64 -10.97 -3.33 -10.60
CA ASN A 64 -10.88 -3.61 -12.04
C ASN A 64 -10.25 -2.41 -12.76
N LEU A 65 -9.23 -2.69 -13.57
CA LEU A 65 -8.62 -1.73 -14.47
C LEU A 65 -8.72 -2.27 -15.89
N ASN A 66 -9.48 -1.58 -16.75
CA ASN A 66 -9.63 -1.93 -18.15
C ASN A 66 -9.98 -3.40 -18.42
N GLY A 67 -10.81 -4.00 -17.55
CA GLY A 67 -11.23 -5.40 -17.65
C GLY A 67 -10.33 -6.40 -16.92
N THR A 68 -9.18 -5.99 -16.41
CA THR A 68 -8.30 -6.83 -15.59
C THR A 68 -8.65 -6.65 -14.12
N ALA A 69 -8.94 -7.76 -13.41
CA ALA A 69 -9.27 -7.75 -11.99
C ALA A 69 -8.01 -7.95 -11.12
N TYR A 70 -7.86 -7.10 -10.12
CA TYR A 70 -6.81 -7.15 -9.10
C TYR A 70 -7.44 -7.42 -7.75
N LYS A 71 -6.97 -8.45 -7.06
CA LYS A 71 -7.45 -8.85 -5.74
C LYS A 71 -6.33 -9.54 -4.98
N SER A 72 -6.21 -9.26 -3.70
CA SER A 72 -5.33 -9.98 -2.79
C SER A 72 -6.14 -10.65 -1.69
N GLU A 73 -5.79 -11.89 -1.39
CA GLU A 73 -6.41 -12.66 -0.30
C GLU A 73 -5.60 -12.53 1.00
N ASN A 74 -4.27 -12.38 0.90
CA ASN A 74 -3.37 -12.37 2.05
C ASN A 74 -2.80 -10.97 2.36
N GLY A 75 -3.16 -9.94 1.58
CA GLY A 75 -2.79 -8.56 1.84
C GLY A 75 -1.30 -8.28 1.73
N LEU A 76 -0.68 -7.77 2.81
CA LEU A 76 0.74 -7.44 2.83
C LEU A 76 1.65 -8.66 2.65
N LEU A 77 1.19 -9.87 2.96
CA LEU A 77 1.93 -11.10 2.64
C LEU A 77 2.08 -11.30 1.13
N ASP A 78 1.02 -11.05 0.37
CA ASP A 78 1.09 -11.13 -1.09
C ASP A 78 2.01 -10.04 -1.66
N LEU A 79 1.97 -8.84 -1.08
CA LEU A 79 2.85 -7.73 -1.47
C LEU A 79 4.33 -8.06 -1.27
N ILE A 80 4.69 -8.62 -0.11
CA ILE A 80 6.11 -8.96 0.16
C ILE A 80 6.57 -10.09 -0.76
N ASN A 81 5.74 -11.12 -0.97
CA ASN A 81 6.06 -12.23 -1.85
C ASN A 81 6.24 -11.80 -3.32
N GLU A 82 5.45 -10.82 -3.80
CA GLU A 82 5.64 -10.27 -5.15
C GLU A 82 6.94 -9.47 -5.29
N LYS A 83 7.33 -8.76 -4.22
CA LYS A 83 8.52 -7.91 -4.25
C LYS A 83 9.83 -8.64 -3.98
N MET A 84 9.77 -9.79 -3.35
CA MET A 84 10.95 -10.60 -3.11
C MET A 84 11.45 -11.22 -4.41
N SER A 85 12.74 -11.07 -4.68
CA SER A 85 13.43 -11.69 -5.81
C SER A 85 14.11 -13.03 -5.46
N GLU A 86 14.21 -13.33 -4.16
CA GLU A 86 14.94 -14.47 -3.62
C GLU A 86 14.13 -15.20 -2.55
N GLU A 87 14.46 -16.45 -2.27
CA GLU A 87 13.83 -17.19 -1.18
C GLU A 87 14.21 -16.60 0.19
N PRO A 88 13.20 -16.35 1.07
CA PRO A 88 13.46 -15.87 2.41
C PRO A 88 14.10 -16.96 3.28
N PHE A 89 14.90 -16.57 4.26
CA PHE A 89 15.51 -17.51 5.22
C PHE A 89 14.48 -18.17 6.13
N TYR A 90 13.32 -17.59 6.27
CA TYR A 90 12.17 -18.11 7.03
C TYR A 90 10.86 -17.55 6.47
N ALA A 91 9.77 -18.21 6.79
CA ALA A 91 8.45 -17.74 6.39
C ALA A 91 8.21 -16.30 6.91
N PRO A 92 7.66 -15.39 6.09
CA PRO A 92 7.41 -14.01 6.49
C PRO A 92 6.58 -13.93 7.78
N ILE A 93 7.05 -13.12 8.73
CA ILE A 93 6.38 -12.87 10.00
C ILE A 93 5.33 -11.79 9.77
N HIS A 94 4.06 -12.14 10.00
CA HIS A 94 2.94 -11.21 9.85
C HIS A 94 2.39 -10.83 11.22
N ILE A 95 2.39 -9.53 11.51
CA ILE A 95 1.88 -8.93 12.74
C ILE A 95 0.74 -8.01 12.34
N ALA A 96 -0.47 -8.27 12.88
CA ALA A 96 -1.64 -7.43 12.65
C ALA A 96 -2.22 -6.98 13.99
N GLY A 97 -2.39 -5.68 14.15
CA GLY A 97 -3.08 -5.01 15.27
C GLY A 97 -4.26 -4.20 14.77
N GLU A 98 -4.87 -3.41 15.65
CA GLU A 98 -6.04 -2.58 15.34
C GLU A 98 -5.68 -1.48 14.32
N ASP A 99 -4.55 -0.78 14.55
CA ASP A 99 -4.12 0.38 13.76
C ASP A 99 -2.84 0.14 12.95
N ILE A 100 -2.25 -1.05 13.04
CA ILE A 100 -0.96 -1.35 12.43
C ILE A 100 -0.93 -2.78 11.87
N GLU A 101 -0.37 -2.91 10.68
CA GLU A 101 -0.08 -4.20 10.05
C GLU A 101 1.35 -4.18 9.53
N ILE A 102 2.13 -5.21 9.84
CA ILE A 102 3.55 -5.33 9.50
C ILE A 102 3.80 -6.74 8.97
N VAL A 103 4.56 -6.84 7.89
CA VAL A 103 5.13 -8.11 7.42
C VAL A 103 6.64 -7.94 7.31
N ILE A 104 7.39 -8.86 7.90
CA ILE A 104 8.85 -8.84 7.94
C ILE A 104 9.38 -10.21 7.51
N THR A 105 10.45 -10.19 6.73
CA THR A 105 11.26 -11.37 6.43
C THR A 105 12.71 -10.95 6.18
N HIS A 106 13.63 -11.92 6.12
CA HIS A 106 15.02 -11.70 5.71
C HIS A 106 15.37 -12.65 4.57
N GLY A 107 16.26 -12.23 3.71
CA GLY A 107 16.78 -12.97 2.58
C GLY A 107 18.28 -12.76 2.44
N SER A 108 18.85 -13.17 1.31
CA SER A 108 20.26 -13.02 0.98
C SER A 108 20.60 -11.67 0.34
N SER A 109 19.59 -10.84 0.04
CA SER A 109 19.80 -9.51 -0.55
C SER A 109 20.47 -8.56 0.44
N TYR A 110 21.32 -7.66 -0.11
CA TYR A 110 22.03 -6.70 0.72
C TYR A 110 21.17 -5.46 0.99
N GLY A 111 21.11 -5.03 2.26
CA GLY A 111 20.42 -3.82 2.70
C GLY A 111 18.93 -4.02 3.06
N GLU A 112 18.25 -2.93 3.32
CA GLU A 112 16.81 -2.91 3.65
C GLU A 112 15.95 -2.63 2.42
N ASN A 113 14.90 -3.41 2.21
CA ASN A 113 13.84 -3.09 1.27
C ASN A 113 12.53 -2.88 2.03
N ILE A 114 12.10 -1.63 2.15
CA ILE A 114 10.91 -1.26 2.92
C ILE A 114 9.87 -0.60 2.05
N THR A 115 8.63 -1.06 2.16
CA THR A 115 7.47 -0.38 1.61
C THR A 115 6.54 -0.03 2.76
N SER A 116 6.23 1.24 2.94
CA SER A 116 5.35 1.70 4.02
C SER A 116 4.18 2.54 3.52
N PHE A 117 3.07 2.46 4.25
CA PHE A 117 1.83 3.14 3.90
C PHE A 117 1.20 3.78 5.14
N VAL A 118 0.57 4.92 4.96
CA VAL A 118 -0.30 5.56 5.95
C VAL A 118 -1.63 5.87 5.28
N ASN A 119 -2.72 5.33 5.81
CA ASN A 119 -4.08 5.51 5.26
C ASN A 119 -4.17 5.20 3.76
N GLY A 120 -3.46 4.16 3.29
CA GLY A 120 -3.44 3.75 1.89
C GLY A 120 -2.44 4.50 1.00
N GLN A 121 -1.78 5.54 1.50
CA GLN A 121 -0.78 6.30 0.75
C GLN A 121 0.63 5.75 1.00
N ASN A 122 1.37 5.48 -0.07
CA ASN A 122 2.76 5.04 0.02
C ASN A 122 3.63 6.19 0.55
N THR A 123 4.37 5.94 1.63
CA THR A 123 5.26 6.91 2.28
C THR A 123 6.71 6.67 1.86
N ARG A 124 7.04 7.02 0.61
CA ARG A 124 8.35 6.77 0.01
C ARG A 124 9.51 7.39 0.79
N ASP A 125 9.29 8.58 1.34
CA ASP A 125 10.30 9.30 2.12
C ASP A 125 10.37 8.86 3.59
N GLY A 126 9.63 7.80 3.95
CA GLY A 126 9.54 7.29 5.31
C GLY A 126 8.63 8.12 6.21
N GLY A 127 8.99 8.23 7.49
CA GLY A 127 8.25 8.99 8.49
C GLY A 127 8.47 8.45 9.90
N THR A 128 7.82 9.07 10.87
CA THR A 128 7.92 8.70 12.30
C THR A 128 7.47 7.27 12.59
N HIS A 129 6.47 6.76 11.87
CA HIS A 129 6.00 5.37 11.97
C HIS A 129 7.09 4.37 11.58
N LEU A 130 7.87 4.66 10.53
CA LEU A 130 8.96 3.79 10.10
C LEU A 130 10.15 3.85 11.07
N ALA A 131 10.48 5.05 11.56
CA ALA A 131 11.51 5.23 12.58
C ALA A 131 11.16 4.48 13.87
N ALA A 132 9.91 4.59 14.33
CA ALA A 132 9.40 3.89 15.52
C ALA A 132 9.43 2.35 15.33
N MET A 133 9.06 1.85 14.15
CA MET A 133 9.14 0.42 13.85
C MET A 133 10.59 -0.09 13.93
N ARG A 134 11.54 0.61 13.30
CA ARG A 134 12.96 0.24 13.34
C ARG A 134 13.51 0.25 14.78
N GLU A 135 13.15 1.24 15.54
CA GLU A 135 13.56 1.33 16.96
C GLU A 135 12.97 0.17 17.78
N ALA A 136 11.68 -0.12 17.63
CA ALA A 136 11.01 -1.20 18.33
C ALA A 136 11.62 -2.57 18.00
N ILE A 137 11.88 -2.87 16.74
CA ILE A 137 12.54 -4.12 16.32
C ILE A 137 13.93 -4.22 16.94
N SER A 138 14.74 -3.17 16.76
CA SER A 138 16.12 -3.15 17.28
C SER A 138 16.15 -3.35 18.80
N LYS A 139 15.28 -2.66 19.54
CA LYS A 139 15.18 -2.76 21.00
C LYS A 139 14.76 -4.17 21.42
N THR A 140 13.69 -4.70 20.83
CA THR A 140 13.15 -6.02 21.19
C THR A 140 14.16 -7.13 20.92
N LEU A 141 14.81 -7.13 19.75
CA LEU A 141 15.82 -8.12 19.40
C LEU A 141 17.06 -7.99 20.30
N LYS A 142 17.49 -6.79 20.63
CA LYS A 142 18.61 -6.55 21.53
C LYS A 142 18.34 -7.07 22.93
N GLU A 143 17.16 -6.82 23.50
CA GLU A 143 16.73 -7.32 24.81
C GLU A 143 16.66 -8.86 24.78
N PHE A 144 16.08 -9.45 23.76
CA PHE A 144 16.01 -10.89 23.59
C PHE A 144 17.40 -11.51 23.50
N TYR A 145 18.27 -11.01 22.64
CA TYR A 145 19.61 -11.54 22.41
C TYR A 145 20.50 -11.44 23.65
N LYS A 146 20.43 -10.31 24.37
CA LYS A 146 21.12 -10.12 25.66
C LYS A 146 20.67 -11.13 26.70
N THR A 147 19.37 -11.45 26.75
CA THR A 147 18.81 -12.40 27.71
C THR A 147 19.23 -13.83 27.42
N PHE A 148 19.14 -14.26 26.16
CA PHE A 148 19.37 -15.66 25.77
C PHE A 148 20.79 -15.97 25.37
N ALA A 149 21.45 -15.10 24.61
CA ALA A 149 22.80 -15.34 24.10
C ALA A 149 23.92 -14.72 24.98
N LYS A 150 23.57 -13.84 25.92
CA LYS A 150 24.52 -13.07 26.77
C LYS A 150 25.56 -12.29 25.95
N LYS A 151 25.19 -11.89 24.74
CA LYS A 151 25.99 -11.08 23.82
C LYS A 151 25.22 -9.82 23.45
N ASP A 152 25.91 -8.85 22.86
CA ASP A 152 25.32 -7.65 22.31
C ASP A 152 25.64 -7.56 20.80
N PHE A 153 24.85 -6.81 20.05
CA PHE A 153 25.05 -6.54 18.62
C PHE A 153 24.73 -5.07 18.32
N ALA A 154 25.24 -4.57 17.22
CA ALA A 154 24.90 -3.23 16.75
C ALA A 154 23.56 -3.25 15.99
N PRO A 155 22.74 -2.17 16.09
CA PRO A 155 21.46 -2.11 15.37
C PRO A 155 21.58 -2.29 13.85
N GLU A 156 22.75 -1.99 13.30
CA GLU A 156 23.07 -2.15 11.88
C GLU A 156 23.13 -3.64 11.47
N ASP A 157 23.50 -4.53 12.38
CA ASP A 157 23.65 -5.96 12.09
C ASP A 157 22.32 -6.65 11.74
N ILE A 158 21.21 -6.08 12.20
CA ILE A 158 19.85 -6.60 11.90
C ILE A 158 19.19 -5.98 10.68
N ARG A 159 19.87 -5.06 10.01
CA ARG A 159 19.36 -4.35 8.83
C ARG A 159 19.98 -4.87 7.53
N GLN A 160 20.68 -5.99 7.60
CA GLN A 160 21.31 -6.60 6.44
C GLN A 160 20.62 -7.93 6.15
N GLY A 161 20.06 -8.07 4.95
CA GLY A 161 19.39 -9.28 4.49
C GLY A 161 17.94 -9.12 4.12
#